data_9ef4ee9eb262d8675359a4b68e964806
#
_entry.id   9ef4ee9eb262d8675359a4b68e964806
#
_cell.length_a   1.000
_cell.length_b   1.000
_cell.length_c   1.000
_cell.angle_alpha   90.00
_cell.angle_beta   90.00
_cell.angle_gamma   90.00
#
_symmetry.space_group_name_H-M   'P 1'
#
loop_
_entity.id
_entity.type
_entity.pdbx_description
1 polymer ?
#
loop_
_entity_poly.entity_id
_entity_poly.type
_entity_poly.pdbx_seq_one_letter_code
_entity_poly.pdbx_strand_id
1 'polypeptide(L)'
;MKIWLILPVLLALALSGCVSQGPNVEEIKTLAIRSADNLSSYSMQSSVSQSLTLTDLGENGTEANVTNIVESFDTAASVDLAAYKIHVLGSTKSQVQVPGMPANITSSEATVYQIGNSTYIKEDDGSWTHLLDPTPAEEIWSAGTNNQVKALAESLNQSSLEILGSENIDGQDCYKISIKTGASELYDVYNIAFSVAIKLVQYPPLVPSLNSTELNESAKIEKLVWISKDDYLIRKYQNLMSFKMTPILIGSLDPATGQMQRFNQSIKLGETDVSIQTVDRFFDFNQQVQIAPPEEALKAPSTSPSPTTTAATV
;
A
#
# COMPACT_ATOMS: atom_id res chain seq x y z
N MET A 1 -36.47 5.80 62.84
CA MET A 1 -36.89 5.13 61.57
C MET A 1 -36.43 5.89 60.35
N LYS A 2 -35.09 5.99 60.05
CA LYS A 2 -34.52 6.70 58.86
C LYS A 2 -33.21 6.12 58.35
N ILE A 3 -32.77 4.93 58.78
CA ILE A 3 -31.45 4.35 58.43
C ILE A 3 -31.56 3.36 57.26
N TRP A 4 -32.77 2.91 56.86
CA TRP A 4 -32.96 1.88 55.86
C TRP A 4 -32.95 2.37 54.39
N LEU A 5 -32.95 3.67 54.15
CA LEU A 5 -32.91 4.26 52.78
C LEU A 5 -31.50 4.59 52.31
N ILE A 6 -30.49 4.58 53.14
CA ILE A 6 -29.11 4.92 52.78
C ILE A 6 -28.35 3.72 52.25
N LEU A 7 -28.73 2.49 52.66
CA LEU A 7 -28.03 1.25 52.28
C LEU A 7 -28.16 0.92 50.77
N PRO A 8 -29.32 1.06 50.08
CA PRO A 8 -29.45 0.78 48.67
C PRO A 8 -28.75 1.84 47.79
N VAL A 9 -28.60 3.10 48.23
CA VAL A 9 -27.90 4.15 47.50
C VAL A 9 -26.39 3.94 47.53
N LEU A 10 -25.83 3.48 48.65
CA LEU A 10 -24.42 3.11 48.78
C LEU A 10 -24.08 1.85 47.97
N LEU A 11 -25.00 0.88 47.87
CA LEU A 11 -24.80 -0.33 47.06
C LEU A 11 -24.88 0.00 45.55
N ALA A 12 -25.71 0.94 45.12
CA ALA A 12 -25.79 1.40 43.75
C ALA A 12 -24.53 2.19 43.32
N LEU A 13 -23.90 2.94 44.23
CA LEU A 13 -22.64 3.63 43.99
C LEU A 13 -21.43 2.67 43.93
N ALA A 14 -21.49 1.54 44.66
CA ALA A 14 -20.43 0.54 44.61
C ALA A 14 -20.47 -0.33 43.35
N LEU A 15 -21.62 -0.42 42.67
CA LEU A 15 -21.76 -1.14 41.40
C LEU A 15 -21.48 -0.30 40.16
N SER A 16 -21.37 1.04 40.28
CA SER A 16 -21.01 1.94 39.17
C SER A 16 -19.50 2.12 38.97
N GLY A 17 -18.65 1.39 39.70
CA GLY A 17 -17.22 1.65 39.80
C GLY A 17 -16.29 0.69 39.08
N CYS A 18 -16.72 -0.04 38.04
CA CYS A 18 -15.80 -0.76 37.14
C CYS A 18 -16.36 -0.78 35.74
N VAL A 19 -16.51 0.39 35.12
CA VAL A 19 -16.38 0.44 33.67
C VAL A 19 -14.88 0.27 33.41
N SER A 20 -14.44 -0.92 33.09
CA SER A 20 -13.11 -1.13 32.55
C SER A 20 -13.01 -0.24 31.31
N GLN A 21 -12.36 0.91 31.43
CA GLN A 21 -11.98 1.67 30.25
C GLN A 21 -11.15 0.69 29.42
N GLY A 22 -11.62 0.40 28.21
CA GLY A 22 -10.85 -0.42 27.27
C GLY A 22 -9.44 0.16 27.09
N PRO A 23 -8.50 -0.59 26.52
CA PRO A 23 -7.13 -0.16 26.38
C PRO A 23 -7.07 1.20 25.67
N ASN A 24 -6.16 2.05 26.12
CA ASN A 24 -5.91 3.32 25.46
C ASN A 24 -5.11 3.10 24.15
N VAL A 25 -5.00 4.13 23.33
CA VAL A 25 -4.32 4.08 22.01
C VAL A 25 -2.89 3.56 22.13
N GLU A 26 -2.11 4.02 23.12
CA GLU A 26 -0.71 3.62 23.28
C GLU A 26 -0.57 2.16 23.72
N GLU A 27 -1.51 1.68 24.49
CA GLU A 27 -1.60 0.28 24.87
C GLU A 27 -1.95 -0.61 23.67
N ILE A 28 -2.91 -0.18 22.82
CA ILE A 28 -3.25 -0.89 21.58
C ILE A 28 -2.04 -0.95 20.63
N LYS A 29 -1.29 0.14 20.44
CA LYS A 29 -0.04 0.14 19.64
C LYS A 29 0.94 -0.92 20.15
N THR A 30 1.22 -0.88 21.45
CA THR A 30 2.18 -1.80 22.09
C THR A 30 1.77 -3.26 21.91
N LEU A 31 0.47 -3.55 22.12
CA LEU A 31 -0.08 -4.89 21.98
C LEU A 31 -0.07 -5.35 20.51
N ALA A 32 -0.37 -4.46 19.55
CA ALA A 32 -0.33 -4.79 18.15
C ALA A 32 1.08 -5.16 17.67
N ILE A 33 2.11 -4.41 18.07
CA ILE A 33 3.50 -4.73 17.76
C ILE A 33 3.89 -6.09 18.35
N ARG A 34 3.59 -6.31 19.63
CA ARG A 34 3.89 -7.59 20.30
C ARG A 34 3.19 -8.77 19.63
N SER A 35 1.93 -8.61 19.23
CA SER A 35 1.18 -9.67 18.54
C SER A 35 1.78 -9.96 17.16
N ALA A 36 2.18 -8.93 16.42
CA ALA A 36 2.83 -9.07 15.13
C ALA A 36 4.24 -9.70 15.21
N ASP A 37 4.99 -9.45 16.30
CA ASP A 37 6.28 -10.09 16.56
C ASP A 37 6.17 -11.60 16.77
N ASN A 38 5.03 -12.08 17.27
CA ASN A 38 4.79 -13.48 17.56
C ASN A 38 4.11 -14.25 16.41
N LEU A 39 3.96 -13.61 15.23
CA LEU A 39 3.38 -14.29 14.08
C LEU A 39 4.35 -15.32 13.49
N SER A 40 3.83 -16.52 13.24
CA SER A 40 4.52 -17.57 12.50
C SER A 40 4.07 -17.64 11.04
N SER A 41 2.83 -17.25 10.75
CA SER A 41 2.26 -17.28 9.41
C SER A 41 1.03 -16.36 9.31
N TYR A 42 0.69 -15.97 8.08
CA TYR A 42 -0.57 -15.27 7.77
C TYR A 42 -0.88 -15.34 6.27
N SER A 43 -2.13 -15.06 5.94
CA SER A 43 -2.57 -14.78 4.56
C SER A 43 -2.94 -13.31 4.44
N MET A 44 -2.79 -12.76 3.24
CA MET A 44 -3.23 -11.40 2.95
C MET A 44 -3.89 -11.29 1.57
N GLN A 45 -4.77 -10.32 1.47
CA GLN A 45 -5.30 -9.82 0.20
C GLN A 45 -5.13 -8.31 0.18
N SER A 46 -4.54 -7.81 -0.90
CA SER A 46 -4.38 -6.38 -1.16
C SER A 46 -5.08 -6.02 -2.45
N SER A 47 -5.83 -4.94 -2.43
CA SER A 47 -6.43 -4.36 -3.63
C SER A 47 -6.08 -2.88 -3.69
N VAL A 48 -5.43 -2.48 -4.78
CA VAL A 48 -5.12 -1.09 -5.10
C VAL A 48 -5.90 -0.69 -6.33
N SER A 49 -6.70 0.36 -6.22
CA SER A 49 -7.39 0.97 -7.35
C SER A 49 -6.90 2.40 -7.54
N GLN A 50 -6.44 2.71 -8.74
CA GLN A 50 -5.98 4.03 -9.13
C GLN A 50 -6.85 4.56 -10.28
N SER A 51 -7.34 5.79 -10.14
CA SER A 51 -8.07 6.50 -11.18
C SER A 51 -7.40 7.83 -11.47
N LEU A 52 -7.13 8.08 -12.74
CA LEU A 52 -6.58 9.34 -13.25
C LEU A 52 -7.55 9.91 -14.26
N THR A 53 -7.91 11.17 -14.08
CA THR A 53 -8.69 11.93 -15.04
C THR A 53 -7.82 13.07 -15.54
N LEU A 54 -7.32 12.95 -16.78
CA LEU A 54 -6.51 13.97 -17.45
C LEU A 54 -7.41 14.85 -18.29
N THR A 55 -7.47 16.14 -17.97
CA THR A 55 -8.22 17.16 -18.71
C THR A 55 -7.23 18.00 -19.51
N ASP A 56 -7.22 17.81 -20.82
CA ASP A 56 -6.41 18.60 -21.72
C ASP A 56 -7.09 19.94 -22.00
N LEU A 57 -6.40 21.03 -21.67
CA LEU A 57 -6.87 22.38 -21.92
C LEU A 57 -6.54 22.74 -23.37
N GLY A 58 -7.49 22.52 -24.29
CA GLY A 58 -7.34 22.89 -25.69
C GLY A 58 -6.91 24.35 -25.86
N GLU A 59 -6.15 24.64 -26.93
CA GLU A 59 -5.48 25.92 -27.19
C GLU A 59 -6.38 27.18 -27.16
N ASN A 60 -7.70 27.05 -27.15
CA ASN A 60 -8.66 28.16 -27.17
C ASN A 60 -9.79 28.06 -26.13
N GLY A 61 -9.65 27.24 -25.10
CA GLY A 61 -10.72 27.08 -24.09
C GLY A 61 -11.99 26.39 -24.63
N THR A 62 -11.90 25.75 -25.79
CA THR A 62 -12.94 24.91 -26.37
C THR A 62 -12.77 23.50 -25.88
N GLU A 63 -13.86 22.84 -25.59
CA GLU A 63 -14.09 21.49 -25.06
C GLU A 63 -12.81 20.72 -24.66
N ALA A 64 -12.61 20.61 -23.34
CA ALA A 64 -11.53 19.85 -22.78
C ALA A 64 -11.62 18.38 -23.21
N ASN A 65 -10.59 17.85 -23.84
CA ASN A 65 -10.46 16.42 -24.04
C ASN A 65 -10.18 15.74 -22.70
N VAL A 66 -11.04 14.83 -22.28
CA VAL A 66 -10.89 14.11 -21.00
C VAL A 66 -10.45 12.69 -21.27
N THR A 67 -9.25 12.34 -20.84
CA THR A 67 -8.75 10.97 -20.85
C THR A 67 -8.88 10.38 -19.45
N ASN A 68 -9.51 9.21 -19.35
CA ASN A 68 -9.63 8.48 -18.10
C ASN A 68 -8.75 7.23 -18.13
N ILE A 69 -7.97 7.03 -17.06
CA ILE A 69 -7.14 5.85 -16.85
C ILE A 69 -7.57 5.24 -15.51
N VAL A 70 -7.94 3.97 -15.53
CA VAL A 70 -8.27 3.21 -14.32
C VAL A 70 -7.35 2.00 -14.28
N GLU A 71 -6.62 1.85 -13.18
CA GLU A 71 -5.75 0.71 -12.93
C GLU A 71 -6.18 0.02 -11.64
N SER A 72 -6.20 -1.31 -11.65
CA SER A 72 -6.37 -2.12 -10.45
C SER A 72 -5.26 -3.13 -10.33
N PHE A 73 -4.79 -3.32 -9.10
CA PHE A 73 -3.77 -4.29 -8.73
C PHE A 73 -4.33 -5.10 -7.57
N ASP A 74 -4.60 -6.38 -7.83
CA ASP A 74 -5.07 -7.30 -6.80
C ASP A 74 -3.97 -8.30 -6.49
N THR A 75 -3.68 -8.47 -5.22
CA THR A 75 -2.64 -9.39 -4.73
C THR A 75 -3.23 -10.28 -3.65
N ALA A 76 -2.95 -11.58 -3.75
CA ALA A 76 -3.17 -12.53 -2.67
C ALA A 76 -1.83 -13.16 -2.30
N ALA A 77 -1.51 -13.19 -1.01
CA ALA A 77 -0.28 -13.79 -0.52
C ALA A 77 -0.54 -14.72 0.66
N SER A 78 0.25 -15.80 0.71
CA SER A 78 0.39 -16.67 1.86
C SER A 78 1.83 -16.59 2.34
N VAL A 79 2.03 -16.39 3.64
CA VAL A 79 3.34 -16.15 4.25
C VAL A 79 3.55 -17.14 5.40
N ASP A 80 4.65 -17.86 5.36
CA ASP A 80 5.18 -18.70 6.45
C ASP A 80 6.50 -18.08 6.91
N LEU A 81 6.42 -17.28 7.97
CA LEU A 81 7.58 -16.58 8.54
C LEU A 81 8.56 -17.55 9.21
N ALA A 82 8.03 -18.62 9.80
CA ALA A 82 8.83 -19.62 10.50
C ALA A 82 9.67 -20.49 9.54
N ALA A 83 9.15 -20.76 8.34
CA ALA A 83 9.83 -21.54 7.32
C ALA A 83 10.47 -20.68 6.21
N TYR A 84 10.39 -19.35 6.30
CA TYR A 84 10.91 -18.41 5.31
C TYR A 84 10.33 -18.63 3.91
N LYS A 85 8.99 -18.65 3.82
CA LYS A 85 8.28 -18.91 2.56
C LYS A 85 7.18 -17.89 2.31
N ILE A 86 7.10 -17.46 1.07
CA ILE A 86 5.99 -16.63 0.57
C ILE A 86 5.53 -17.19 -0.77
N HIS A 87 4.22 -17.19 -0.98
CA HIS A 87 3.59 -17.37 -2.27
C HIS A 87 2.70 -16.17 -2.55
N VAL A 88 2.89 -15.53 -3.70
CA VAL A 88 2.15 -14.35 -4.13
C VAL A 88 1.50 -14.62 -5.47
N LEU A 89 0.21 -14.30 -5.56
CA LEU A 89 -0.56 -14.21 -6.79
C LEU A 89 -0.93 -12.74 -6.98
N GLY A 90 -0.58 -12.18 -8.11
CA GLY A 90 -0.90 -10.82 -8.48
C GLY A 90 -1.70 -10.76 -9.77
N SER A 91 -2.61 -9.81 -9.89
CA SER A 91 -3.24 -9.45 -11.15
C SER A 91 -3.28 -7.95 -11.33
N THR A 92 -3.05 -7.50 -12.54
CA THR A 92 -3.13 -6.09 -12.92
C THR A 92 -4.14 -5.94 -14.03
N LYS A 93 -5.00 -4.94 -13.92
CA LYS A 93 -5.89 -4.54 -15.01
C LYS A 93 -5.78 -3.03 -15.22
N SER A 94 -5.53 -2.61 -16.45
CA SER A 94 -5.49 -1.20 -16.84
C SER A 94 -6.52 -0.95 -17.93
N GLN A 95 -7.27 0.12 -17.79
CA GLN A 95 -8.23 0.59 -18.78
C GLN A 95 -7.93 2.06 -19.09
N VAL A 96 -7.71 2.34 -20.36
CA VAL A 96 -7.48 3.70 -20.88
C VAL A 96 -8.61 4.07 -21.83
N GLN A 97 -9.31 5.16 -21.51
CA GLN A 97 -10.39 5.71 -22.30
C GLN A 97 -10.01 7.10 -22.82
N VAL A 98 -9.77 7.19 -24.12
CA VAL A 98 -9.51 8.46 -24.83
C VAL A 98 -10.77 8.90 -25.56
N PRO A 99 -11.10 10.21 -25.62
CA PRO A 99 -12.27 10.72 -26.35
C PRO A 99 -12.29 10.24 -27.81
N GLY A 100 -13.44 9.73 -28.21
CA GLY A 100 -13.66 9.27 -29.60
C GLY A 100 -13.00 7.92 -29.95
N MET A 101 -12.31 7.27 -29.01
CA MET A 101 -11.71 5.95 -29.21
C MET A 101 -12.38 4.88 -28.31
N PRO A 102 -12.42 3.62 -28.72
CA PRO A 102 -12.83 2.54 -27.82
C PRO A 102 -11.84 2.42 -26.66
N ALA A 103 -12.34 2.00 -25.49
CA ALA A 103 -11.49 1.75 -24.34
C ALA A 103 -10.43 0.67 -24.64
N ASN A 104 -9.18 0.96 -24.32
CA ASN A 104 -8.11 -0.02 -24.38
C ASN A 104 -7.99 -0.68 -22.99
N ILE A 105 -8.11 -2.01 -22.95
CA ILE A 105 -8.03 -2.79 -21.71
C ILE A 105 -6.86 -3.77 -21.83
N THR A 106 -5.97 -3.71 -20.86
CA THR A 106 -4.86 -4.66 -20.71
C THR A 106 -4.95 -5.34 -19.35
N SER A 107 -4.49 -6.60 -19.28
CA SER A 107 -4.39 -7.35 -18.03
C SER A 107 -3.13 -8.20 -18.03
N SER A 108 -2.54 -8.40 -16.87
CA SER A 108 -1.43 -9.31 -16.62
C SER A 108 -1.63 -10.03 -15.30
N GLU A 109 -1.01 -11.22 -15.18
CA GLU A 109 -0.99 -12.00 -13.95
C GLU A 109 0.45 -12.28 -13.58
N ALA A 110 0.74 -12.37 -12.29
CA ALA A 110 2.04 -12.71 -11.76
C ALA A 110 1.92 -13.80 -10.71
N THR A 111 2.85 -14.73 -10.72
CA THR A 111 2.98 -15.76 -9.67
C THR A 111 4.42 -15.77 -9.19
N VAL A 112 4.61 -15.56 -7.89
CA VAL A 112 5.93 -15.49 -7.28
C VAL A 112 5.98 -16.42 -6.06
N TYR A 113 7.05 -17.21 -5.97
CA TYR A 113 7.42 -17.92 -4.74
C TYR A 113 8.76 -17.39 -4.25
N GLN A 114 8.87 -17.12 -2.96
CA GLN A 114 10.15 -16.90 -2.29
C GLN A 114 10.33 -18.00 -1.24
N ILE A 115 11.41 -18.74 -1.33
CA ILE A 115 11.78 -19.81 -0.41
C ILE A 115 13.20 -19.55 0.09
N GLY A 116 13.32 -19.14 1.33
CA GLY A 116 14.60 -18.69 1.87
C GLY A 116 15.16 -17.51 1.09
N ASN A 117 16.29 -17.72 0.41
CA ASN A 117 16.95 -16.74 -0.45
C ASN A 117 16.72 -16.97 -1.96
N SER A 118 15.81 -17.87 -2.32
CA SER A 118 15.45 -18.17 -3.69
C SER A 118 14.10 -17.57 -4.06
N THR A 119 14.03 -16.87 -5.19
CA THR A 119 12.78 -16.32 -5.74
C THR A 119 12.49 -16.97 -7.09
N TYR A 120 11.29 -17.49 -7.25
CA TYR A 120 10.79 -18.09 -8.48
C TYR A 120 9.66 -17.23 -9.03
N ILE A 121 9.80 -16.76 -10.27
CA ILE A 121 8.85 -15.88 -10.94
C ILE A 121 8.33 -16.60 -12.17
N LYS A 122 7.00 -16.67 -12.30
CA LYS A 122 6.37 -17.14 -13.53
C LYS A 122 6.29 -15.99 -14.52
N GLU A 123 6.88 -16.19 -15.69
CA GLU A 123 6.89 -15.22 -16.78
C GLU A 123 5.60 -15.29 -17.61
N ASP A 124 5.32 -14.27 -18.41
CA ASP A 124 4.12 -14.19 -19.27
C ASP A 124 4.02 -15.33 -20.30
N ASP A 125 5.15 -15.87 -20.74
CA ASP A 125 5.22 -17.03 -21.66
C ASP A 125 5.02 -18.38 -20.98
N GLY A 126 4.80 -18.37 -19.64
CA GLY A 126 4.62 -19.54 -18.80
C GLY A 126 5.91 -20.19 -18.32
N SER A 127 7.07 -19.72 -18.76
CA SER A 127 8.38 -20.16 -18.23
C SER A 127 8.61 -19.68 -16.80
N TRP A 128 9.66 -20.21 -16.16
CA TRP A 128 10.03 -19.81 -14.81
C TRP A 128 11.43 -19.23 -14.78
N THR A 129 11.58 -18.12 -14.10
CA THR A 129 12.87 -17.52 -13.75
C THR A 129 13.18 -17.83 -12.28
N HIS A 130 14.39 -18.31 -12.00
CA HIS A 130 14.89 -18.55 -10.65
C HIS A 130 16.02 -17.57 -10.33
N LEU A 131 15.77 -16.68 -9.37
CA LEU A 131 16.74 -15.75 -8.84
C LEU A 131 17.26 -16.27 -7.51
N LEU A 132 18.59 -16.36 -7.36
CA LEU A 132 19.24 -16.72 -6.10
C LEU A 132 19.95 -15.51 -5.52
N ASP A 133 19.47 -15.03 -4.36
CA ASP A 133 20.12 -13.97 -3.62
C ASP A 133 21.35 -14.56 -2.88
N PRO A 134 22.54 -13.96 -2.99
CA PRO A 134 23.73 -14.42 -2.26
C PRO A 134 23.64 -14.21 -0.75
N THR A 135 22.71 -13.38 -0.27
CA THR A 135 22.49 -13.12 1.16
C THR A 135 21.85 -14.33 1.84
N PRO A 136 22.31 -14.74 3.03
CA PRO A 136 21.66 -15.80 3.79
C PRO A 136 20.20 -15.54 4.06
N ALA A 137 19.36 -16.60 4.03
CA ALA A 137 17.91 -16.47 4.22
C ALA A 137 17.57 -15.77 5.55
N GLU A 138 18.24 -16.11 6.62
CA GLU A 138 18.03 -15.51 7.95
C GLU A 138 18.25 -14.00 7.95
N GLU A 139 19.21 -13.52 7.17
CA GLU A 139 19.50 -12.08 7.07
C GLU A 139 18.41 -11.36 6.26
N ILE A 140 18.01 -11.93 5.11
CA ILE A 140 16.91 -11.38 4.27
C ILE A 140 15.62 -11.27 5.09
N TRP A 141 15.28 -12.33 5.86
CA TRP A 141 14.03 -12.39 6.60
C TRP A 141 14.06 -11.63 7.93
N SER A 142 15.24 -11.45 8.52
CA SER A 142 15.41 -10.65 9.75
C SER A 142 15.19 -9.15 9.54
N ALA A 143 15.38 -8.66 8.33
CA ALA A 143 15.11 -7.26 7.97
C ALA A 143 13.62 -6.86 8.11
N GLY A 144 12.72 -7.83 8.36
CA GLY A 144 11.30 -7.60 8.65
C GLY A 144 10.45 -7.22 7.44
N THR A 145 11.04 -7.06 6.27
CA THR A 145 10.35 -6.67 5.03
C THR A 145 9.29 -7.69 4.59
N ASN A 146 9.43 -8.95 5.00
CA ASN A 146 8.51 -10.03 4.68
C ASN A 146 7.35 -10.18 5.68
N ASN A 147 7.34 -9.41 6.78
CA ASN A 147 6.23 -9.36 7.73
C ASN A 147 5.52 -8.01 7.63
N GLN A 148 4.58 -7.91 6.69
CA GLN A 148 3.81 -6.67 6.46
C GLN A 148 2.92 -6.30 7.66
N VAL A 149 2.41 -7.28 8.41
CA VAL A 149 1.62 -7.01 9.62
C VAL A 149 2.47 -6.31 10.68
N LYS A 150 3.72 -6.77 10.85
CA LYS A 150 4.69 -6.14 11.76
C LYS A 150 5.09 -4.74 11.28
N ALA A 151 5.47 -4.61 10.01
CA ALA A 151 5.84 -3.32 9.44
C ALA A 151 4.73 -2.27 9.60
N LEU A 152 3.48 -2.69 9.37
CA LEU A 152 2.32 -1.82 9.56
C LEU A 152 2.12 -1.48 11.06
N ALA A 153 2.21 -2.45 11.97
CA ALA A 153 2.11 -2.22 13.42
C ALA A 153 3.20 -1.25 13.91
N GLU A 154 4.45 -1.40 13.45
CA GLU A 154 5.56 -0.51 13.77
C GLU A 154 5.33 0.92 13.25
N SER A 155 4.75 1.07 12.06
CA SER A 155 4.41 2.37 11.49
C SER A 155 3.39 3.13 12.34
N LEU A 156 2.48 2.42 13.01
CA LEU A 156 1.51 3.02 13.93
C LEU A 156 2.19 3.65 15.15
N ASN A 157 3.35 3.15 15.57
CA ASN A 157 4.06 3.65 16.74
C ASN A 157 4.52 5.11 16.57
N GLN A 158 4.86 5.50 15.34
CA GLN A 158 5.30 6.84 15.01
C GLN A 158 4.14 7.78 14.64
N SER A 159 2.91 7.26 14.59
CA SER A 159 1.73 7.99 14.13
C SER A 159 0.86 8.46 15.29
N SER A 160 0.18 9.59 15.11
CA SER A 160 -0.91 10.01 15.98
C SER A 160 -2.19 9.28 15.59
N LEU A 161 -2.82 8.59 16.53
CA LEU A 161 -3.98 7.74 16.29
C LEU A 161 -5.20 8.25 17.02
N GLU A 162 -6.39 8.02 16.44
CA GLU A 162 -7.69 8.30 17.05
C GLU A 162 -8.62 7.10 16.92
N ILE A 163 -9.15 6.60 18.04
CA ILE A 163 -10.15 5.52 18.02
C ILE A 163 -11.49 6.11 17.59
N LEU A 164 -12.00 5.67 16.45
CA LEU A 164 -13.30 6.09 15.91
C LEU A 164 -14.46 5.24 16.45
N GLY A 165 -14.17 4.05 16.99
CA GLY A 165 -15.18 3.10 17.49
C GLY A 165 -14.78 1.66 17.24
N SER A 166 -15.79 0.81 17.02
CA SER A 166 -15.60 -0.62 16.75
C SER A 166 -16.36 -1.02 15.49
N GLU A 167 -15.80 -2.00 14.77
CA GLU A 167 -16.39 -2.58 13.57
C GLU A 167 -16.05 -4.07 13.51
N ASN A 168 -16.98 -4.89 13.01
CA ASN A 168 -16.72 -6.31 12.79
C ASN A 168 -16.05 -6.52 11.43
N ILE A 169 -14.88 -7.15 11.41
CA ILE A 169 -14.16 -7.54 10.20
C ILE A 169 -14.06 -9.05 10.16
N ASP A 170 -14.73 -9.66 9.21
CA ASP A 170 -14.72 -11.11 8.96
C ASP A 170 -15.01 -11.96 10.23
N GLY A 171 -15.97 -11.49 11.05
CA GLY A 171 -16.38 -12.16 12.30
C GLY A 171 -15.59 -11.73 13.54
N GLN A 172 -14.57 -10.89 13.42
CA GLN A 172 -13.75 -10.40 14.53
C GLN A 172 -14.16 -8.98 14.92
N ASP A 173 -14.36 -8.74 16.22
CA ASP A 173 -14.61 -7.39 16.74
C ASP A 173 -13.29 -6.59 16.78
N CYS A 174 -13.23 -5.48 16.07
CA CYS A 174 -12.02 -4.69 15.89
C CYS A 174 -12.20 -3.26 16.39
N TYR A 175 -11.13 -2.69 16.92
CA TYR A 175 -11.01 -1.23 17.04
C TYR A 175 -10.85 -0.66 15.64
N LYS A 176 -11.70 0.33 15.28
CA LYS A 176 -11.52 1.15 14.09
C LYS A 176 -10.75 2.40 14.47
N ILE A 177 -9.58 2.58 13.89
CA ILE A 177 -8.63 3.63 14.26
C ILE A 177 -8.28 4.46 13.04
N SER A 178 -8.36 5.77 13.17
CA SER A 178 -7.83 6.73 12.18
C SER A 178 -6.38 7.03 12.49
N ILE A 179 -5.56 7.00 11.45
CA ILE A 179 -4.15 7.40 11.50
C ILE A 179 -4.10 8.85 11.03
N LYS A 180 -3.68 9.74 11.92
CA LYS A 180 -3.55 11.17 11.58
C LYS A 180 -2.37 11.37 10.65
N THR A 181 -2.61 12.07 9.58
CA THR A 181 -1.62 12.40 8.57
C THR A 181 -0.66 13.49 9.08
N GLY A 182 0.62 13.31 8.80
CA GLY A 182 1.69 14.24 9.18
C GLY A 182 2.38 14.89 7.97
N ALA A 183 3.35 15.76 8.22
CA ALA A 183 4.10 16.44 7.15
C ALA A 183 4.87 15.48 6.22
N SER A 184 5.27 14.30 6.71
CA SER A 184 5.94 13.27 5.90
C SER A 184 5.04 12.73 4.78
N GLU A 185 3.74 12.74 4.96
CA GLU A 185 2.80 12.20 3.97
C GLU A 185 2.61 13.10 2.75
N LEU A 186 2.85 14.41 2.89
CA LEU A 186 2.91 15.30 1.73
C LEU A 186 4.10 14.95 0.82
N TYR A 187 5.19 14.44 1.40
CA TYR A 187 6.31 13.91 0.63
C TYR A 187 5.91 12.65 -0.15
N ASP A 188 5.13 11.74 0.47
CA ASP A 188 4.60 10.56 -0.21
C ASP A 188 3.66 10.94 -1.36
N VAL A 189 2.76 11.92 -1.14
CA VAL A 189 1.91 12.48 -2.21
C VAL A 189 2.76 13.02 -3.36
N TYR A 190 3.82 13.77 -3.06
CA TYR A 190 4.69 14.32 -4.08
C TYR A 190 5.39 13.21 -4.88
N ASN A 191 5.92 12.18 -4.24
CA ASN A 191 6.57 11.06 -4.92
C ASN A 191 5.60 10.28 -5.81
N ILE A 192 4.39 10.03 -5.33
CA ILE A 192 3.34 9.37 -6.12
C ILE A 192 2.93 10.26 -7.29
N ALA A 193 2.69 11.54 -7.06
CA ALA A 193 2.35 12.49 -8.12
C ALA A 193 3.45 12.59 -9.19
N PHE A 194 4.73 12.57 -8.77
CA PHE A 194 5.86 12.58 -9.67
C PHE A 194 5.94 11.28 -10.50
N SER A 195 5.71 10.13 -9.87
CA SER A 195 5.65 8.84 -10.57
C SER A 195 4.51 8.79 -11.60
N VAL A 196 3.33 9.31 -11.24
CA VAL A 196 2.20 9.45 -12.17
C VAL A 196 2.57 10.39 -13.32
N ALA A 197 3.18 11.55 -13.02
CA ALA A 197 3.59 12.50 -14.05
C ALA A 197 4.59 11.88 -15.04
N ILE A 198 5.56 11.09 -14.55
CA ILE A 198 6.51 10.35 -15.42
C ILE A 198 5.76 9.36 -16.32
N LYS A 199 4.80 8.60 -15.80
CA LYS A 199 3.98 7.67 -16.60
C LYS A 199 3.17 8.36 -17.68
N LEU A 200 2.62 9.54 -17.41
CA LEU A 200 1.85 10.32 -18.39
C LEU A 200 2.71 10.83 -19.55
N VAL A 201 4.02 10.97 -19.34
CA VAL A 201 4.96 11.58 -20.29
C VAL A 201 5.65 10.56 -21.20
N GLN A 202 5.14 9.44 -21.41
CA GLN A 202 5.62 8.18 -22.01
C GLN A 202 6.79 8.20 -23.02
N TYR A 203 7.21 9.30 -23.68
CA TYR A 203 8.37 9.32 -24.60
C TYR A 203 8.60 10.70 -25.27
N PRO A 204 9.81 11.15 -25.54
CA PRO A 204 11.14 10.76 -25.02
C PRO A 204 11.29 11.07 -23.53
N PRO A 205 12.45 10.80 -22.88
CA PRO A 205 12.61 10.95 -21.41
C PRO A 205 12.45 12.42 -20.99
N LEU A 206 11.19 12.86 -20.96
CA LEU A 206 10.80 14.21 -20.58
C LEU A 206 10.86 14.35 -19.06
N VAL A 207 11.24 15.52 -18.58
CA VAL A 207 11.35 15.80 -17.16
C VAL A 207 10.17 16.65 -16.71
N PRO A 208 9.21 16.06 -15.95
CA PRO A 208 8.11 16.82 -15.37
C PRO A 208 8.57 17.58 -14.13
N SER A 209 7.93 18.70 -13.88
CA SER A 209 7.97 19.44 -12.61
C SER A 209 6.57 19.59 -12.08
N LEU A 210 6.41 19.51 -10.75
CA LEU A 210 5.14 19.62 -10.08
C LEU A 210 5.09 20.85 -9.19
N ASN A 211 3.93 21.45 -9.06
CA ASN A 211 3.67 22.53 -8.12
C ASN A 211 3.32 21.95 -6.74
N SER A 212 4.25 22.05 -5.79
CA SER A 212 4.04 21.56 -4.43
C SER A 212 2.90 22.27 -3.71
N THR A 213 2.64 23.54 -4.01
CA THR A 213 1.51 24.29 -3.41
C THR A 213 0.18 23.70 -3.88
N GLU A 214 0.00 23.46 -5.18
CA GLU A 214 -1.19 22.84 -5.76
C GLU A 214 -1.46 21.46 -5.13
N LEU A 215 -0.41 20.63 -5.00
CA LEU A 215 -0.50 19.32 -4.37
C LEU A 215 -0.93 19.44 -2.90
N ASN A 216 -0.30 20.32 -2.13
CA ASN A 216 -0.60 20.49 -0.71
C ASN A 216 -2.02 21.00 -0.46
N GLU A 217 -2.54 21.88 -1.33
CA GLU A 217 -3.89 22.44 -1.21
C GLU A 217 -4.98 21.44 -1.65
N SER A 218 -4.67 20.57 -2.58
CA SER A 218 -5.63 19.61 -3.14
C SER A 218 -5.59 18.23 -2.48
N ALA A 219 -4.48 17.87 -1.83
CA ALA A 219 -4.29 16.54 -1.27
C ALA A 219 -5.26 16.25 -0.11
N LYS A 220 -5.90 15.09 -0.21
CA LYS A 220 -6.73 14.51 0.86
C LYS A 220 -6.25 13.09 1.10
N ILE A 221 -5.94 12.77 2.35
CA ILE A 221 -5.47 11.47 2.76
C ILE A 221 -6.31 11.01 3.94
N GLU A 222 -6.84 9.81 3.85
CA GLU A 222 -7.54 9.13 4.93
C GLU A 222 -6.95 7.74 5.10
N LYS A 223 -6.38 7.48 6.29
CA LYS A 223 -5.83 6.18 6.64
C LYS A 223 -6.58 5.59 7.82
N LEU A 224 -7.07 4.38 7.65
CA LEU A 224 -7.81 3.63 8.66
C LEU A 224 -7.16 2.27 8.89
N VAL A 225 -7.13 1.84 10.14
CA VAL A 225 -6.68 0.51 10.51
C VAL A 225 -7.69 -0.14 11.44
N TRP A 226 -7.92 -1.44 11.27
CA TRP A 226 -8.78 -2.25 12.12
C TRP A 226 -7.92 -3.28 12.84
N ILE A 227 -7.90 -3.18 14.17
CA ILE A 227 -7.11 -4.03 15.06
C ILE A 227 -8.06 -4.86 15.89
N SER A 228 -7.93 -6.18 15.82
CA SER A 228 -8.76 -7.11 16.59
C SER A 228 -8.66 -6.84 18.10
N LYS A 229 -9.78 -6.93 18.80
CA LYS A 229 -9.82 -6.78 20.26
C LYS A 229 -9.34 -8.00 21.02
N ASP A 230 -9.36 -9.18 20.37
CA ASP A 230 -9.02 -10.45 21.00
C ASP A 230 -7.51 -10.71 21.02
N ASP A 231 -6.85 -10.51 19.86
CA ASP A 231 -5.44 -10.85 19.67
C ASP A 231 -4.56 -9.65 19.27
N TYR A 232 -5.14 -8.47 19.13
CA TYR A 232 -4.47 -7.23 18.71
C TYR A 232 -3.75 -7.30 17.37
N LEU A 233 -4.08 -8.25 16.51
CA LEU A 233 -3.57 -8.33 15.15
C LEU A 233 -4.35 -7.38 14.22
N ILE A 234 -3.64 -6.78 13.28
CA ILE A 234 -4.25 -5.94 12.25
C ILE A 234 -5.01 -6.84 11.28
N ARG A 235 -6.32 -6.61 11.13
CA ARG A 235 -7.21 -7.36 10.22
C ARG A 235 -7.39 -6.65 8.89
N LYS A 236 -7.39 -5.32 8.92
CA LYS A 236 -7.59 -4.51 7.72
C LYS A 236 -6.84 -3.19 7.83
N TYR A 237 -6.28 -2.75 6.73
CA TYR A 237 -5.76 -1.40 6.53
C TYR A 237 -6.42 -0.80 5.29
N GLN A 238 -6.72 0.49 5.33
CA GLN A 238 -7.26 1.23 4.21
C GLN A 238 -6.56 2.58 4.11
N ASN A 239 -6.13 2.92 2.90
CA ASN A 239 -5.60 4.23 2.56
C ASN A 239 -6.36 4.77 1.37
N LEU A 240 -6.96 5.95 1.54
CA LEU A 240 -7.61 6.72 0.50
C LEU A 240 -6.78 7.99 0.28
N MET A 241 -6.33 8.21 -0.92
CA MET A 241 -5.55 9.38 -1.30
C MET A 241 -6.16 10.00 -2.55
N SER A 242 -6.33 11.32 -2.56
CA SER A 242 -6.68 12.04 -3.77
C SER A 242 -5.96 13.38 -3.80
N PHE A 243 -5.60 13.82 -4.99
CA PHE A 243 -4.96 15.11 -5.24
C PHE A 243 -5.14 15.56 -6.68
N LYS A 244 -4.91 16.84 -6.92
CA LYS A 244 -4.81 17.43 -8.26
C LYS A 244 -3.40 17.84 -8.56
N MET A 245 -2.99 17.72 -9.81
CA MET A 245 -1.70 18.18 -10.29
C MET A 245 -1.81 18.68 -11.73
N THR A 246 -1.00 19.69 -12.06
CA THR A 246 -0.78 20.14 -13.43
C THR A 246 0.70 20.00 -13.75
N PRO A 247 1.16 18.84 -14.28
CA PRO A 247 2.56 18.64 -14.58
C PRO A 247 3.06 19.63 -15.63
N ILE A 248 4.25 20.14 -15.43
CA ILE A 248 4.92 21.09 -16.33
C ILE A 248 6.19 20.42 -16.85
N LEU A 249 6.31 20.26 -18.16
CA LEU A 249 7.55 19.76 -18.78
C LEU A 249 8.60 20.86 -18.82
N ILE A 250 9.74 20.62 -18.21
CA ILE A 250 10.83 21.59 -18.09
C ILE A 250 12.05 21.26 -18.94
N GLY A 251 12.10 20.05 -19.50
CA GLY A 251 13.22 19.59 -20.30
C GLY A 251 13.10 18.13 -20.70
N SER A 252 14.17 17.60 -21.27
CA SER A 252 14.34 16.18 -21.57
C SER A 252 15.72 15.70 -21.09
N LEU A 253 15.82 14.40 -20.79
CA LEU A 253 17.12 13.76 -20.53
C LEU A 253 17.70 13.29 -21.85
N ASP A 254 18.97 13.62 -22.10
CA ASP A 254 19.73 13.03 -23.19
C ASP A 254 20.00 11.55 -22.86
N PRO A 255 19.51 10.59 -23.67
CA PRO A 255 19.64 9.18 -23.38
C PRO A 255 21.09 8.67 -23.40
N ALA A 256 22.00 9.37 -24.07
CA ALA A 256 23.42 8.98 -24.17
C ALA A 256 24.23 9.49 -22.98
N THR A 257 23.93 10.68 -22.48
CA THR A 257 24.73 11.35 -21.44
C THR A 257 24.03 11.46 -20.10
N GLY A 258 22.72 11.23 -20.04
CA GLY A 258 21.87 11.46 -18.87
C GLY A 258 21.74 12.94 -18.48
N GLN A 259 22.26 13.86 -19.30
CA GLN A 259 22.20 15.29 -19.01
C GLN A 259 20.83 15.86 -19.34
N MET A 260 20.34 16.75 -18.48
CA MET A 260 19.08 17.44 -18.70
C MET A 260 19.25 18.58 -19.70
N GLN A 261 18.49 18.54 -20.79
CA GLN A 261 18.33 19.62 -21.73
C GLN A 261 17.05 20.39 -21.41
N ARG A 262 17.17 21.62 -20.92
CA ARG A 262 16.03 22.46 -20.57
C ARG A 262 15.33 23.02 -21.82
N PHE A 263 14.00 23.05 -21.76
CA PHE A 263 13.23 23.75 -22.82
C PHE A 263 13.31 25.26 -22.66
N ASN A 264 13.27 25.98 -23.77
CA ASN A 264 13.20 27.44 -23.76
C ASN A 264 11.89 27.96 -23.17
N GLN A 265 10.82 27.20 -23.32
CA GLN A 265 9.51 27.43 -22.69
C GLN A 265 9.01 26.15 -22.08
N SER A 266 8.50 26.25 -20.87
CA SER A 266 7.85 25.10 -20.20
C SER A 266 6.52 24.80 -20.88
N ILE A 267 6.20 23.51 -21.00
CA ILE A 267 4.94 23.01 -21.57
C ILE A 267 4.07 22.54 -20.43
N LYS A 268 2.90 23.14 -20.24
CA LYS A 268 1.90 22.62 -19.29
C LYS A 268 1.20 21.42 -19.91
N LEU A 269 1.14 20.34 -19.18
CA LEU A 269 0.22 19.23 -19.45
C LEU A 269 -1.19 19.57 -18.93
N GLY A 270 -2.17 18.76 -19.26
CA GLY A 270 -3.51 18.94 -18.74
C GLY A 270 -3.58 18.81 -17.22
N GLU A 271 -4.65 19.36 -16.60
CA GLU A 271 -4.96 19.12 -15.20
C GLU A 271 -5.27 17.64 -15.00
N THR A 272 -4.67 17.03 -13.98
CA THR A 272 -4.83 15.62 -13.67
C THR A 272 -5.41 15.47 -12.25
N ASP A 273 -6.62 14.91 -12.17
CA ASP A 273 -7.20 14.44 -10.92
C ASP A 273 -6.75 13.00 -10.67
N VAL A 274 -6.18 12.74 -9.48
CA VAL A 274 -5.70 11.42 -9.08
C VAL A 274 -6.48 10.96 -7.86
N SER A 275 -6.96 9.72 -7.89
CA SER A 275 -7.56 9.04 -6.75
C SER A 275 -6.96 7.64 -6.62
N ILE A 276 -6.47 7.30 -5.44
CA ILE A 276 -5.86 6.01 -5.13
C ILE A 276 -6.53 5.45 -3.89
N GLN A 277 -6.97 4.21 -3.97
CA GLN A 277 -7.50 3.46 -2.85
C GLN A 277 -6.68 2.19 -2.67
N THR A 278 -6.15 1.97 -1.48
CA THR A 278 -5.52 0.72 -1.07
C THR A 278 -6.36 0.08 0.03
N VAL A 279 -6.61 -1.21 -0.07
CA VAL A 279 -7.28 -2.01 0.96
C VAL A 279 -6.49 -3.29 1.14
N ASP A 280 -5.91 -3.46 2.32
CA ASP A 280 -5.22 -4.68 2.72
C ASP A 280 -6.04 -5.41 3.77
N ARG A 281 -6.17 -6.73 3.65
CA ARG A 281 -6.82 -7.62 4.60
C ARG A 281 -5.84 -8.71 5.01
N PHE A 282 -5.80 -9.00 6.31
CA PHE A 282 -4.92 -10.01 6.89
C PHE A 282 -5.74 -11.02 7.68
N PHE A 283 -5.49 -12.29 7.45
CA PHE A 283 -6.28 -13.40 8.01
C PHE A 283 -5.44 -14.67 8.10
N ASP A 284 -6.03 -15.78 8.57
CA ASP A 284 -5.37 -17.10 8.74
C ASP A 284 -4.08 -17.04 9.56
N PHE A 285 -4.06 -16.21 10.62
CA PHE A 285 -2.88 -16.04 11.46
C PHE A 285 -2.50 -17.31 12.18
N ASN A 286 -1.20 -17.61 12.19
CA ASN A 286 -0.59 -18.76 12.87
C ASN A 286 -1.17 -20.13 12.44
N GLN A 287 -1.77 -20.18 11.23
CA GLN A 287 -2.24 -21.43 10.64
C GLN A 287 -1.13 -22.06 9.81
N GLN A 288 -1.17 -23.39 9.73
CA GLN A 288 -0.22 -24.11 8.87
C GLN A 288 -0.50 -23.78 7.41
N VAL A 289 0.48 -23.23 6.71
CA VAL A 289 0.42 -22.88 5.28
C VAL A 289 1.31 -23.81 4.49
N GLN A 290 0.78 -24.37 3.39
CA GLN A 290 1.59 -25.17 2.48
C GLN A 290 2.03 -24.28 1.31
N ILE A 291 3.32 -23.95 1.27
CA ILE A 291 3.94 -23.16 0.21
C ILE A 291 5.03 -23.99 -0.44
N ALA A 292 4.79 -24.41 -1.68
CA ALA A 292 5.73 -25.17 -2.48
C ALA A 292 5.68 -24.70 -3.94
N PRO A 293 6.79 -24.26 -4.53
CA PRO A 293 6.86 -23.99 -5.96
C PRO A 293 6.57 -25.27 -6.78
N PRO A 294 5.97 -25.15 -7.96
CA PRO A 294 5.77 -26.31 -8.83
C PRO A 294 7.11 -26.87 -9.32
N GLU A 295 7.09 -28.11 -9.77
CA GLU A 295 8.31 -28.83 -10.15
C GLU A 295 9.07 -28.14 -11.30
N GLU A 296 8.34 -27.50 -12.22
CA GLU A 296 8.90 -26.73 -13.32
C GLU A 296 9.71 -25.52 -12.82
N ALA A 297 9.22 -24.83 -11.79
CA ALA A 297 9.91 -23.71 -11.18
C ALA A 297 11.23 -24.17 -10.52
N LEU A 298 11.19 -25.30 -9.81
CA LEU A 298 12.37 -25.86 -9.15
C LEU A 298 13.46 -26.31 -10.12
N LYS A 299 13.10 -26.61 -11.38
CA LYS A 299 14.04 -26.99 -12.44
C LYS A 299 14.58 -25.79 -13.22
N ALA A 300 14.05 -24.60 -13.02
CA ALA A 300 14.54 -23.41 -13.70
C ALA A 300 16.01 -23.13 -13.34
N PRO A 301 16.87 -22.81 -14.32
CA PRO A 301 18.26 -22.50 -14.03
C PRO A 301 18.36 -21.26 -13.16
N SER A 302 19.14 -21.34 -12.08
CA SER A 302 19.35 -20.17 -11.21
C SER A 302 20.22 -19.13 -11.90
N THR A 303 19.77 -17.90 -11.86
CA THR A 303 20.56 -16.72 -12.24
C THR A 303 20.86 -15.92 -10.98
N SER A 304 22.13 -15.59 -10.73
CA SER A 304 22.43 -14.58 -9.73
C SER A 304 21.99 -13.22 -10.29
N PRO A 305 21.31 -12.37 -9.51
CA PRO A 305 21.00 -11.04 -9.96
C PRO A 305 22.34 -10.36 -10.34
N SER A 306 22.49 -9.94 -11.59
CA SER A 306 23.54 -9.01 -11.94
C SER A 306 23.46 -7.84 -10.96
N PRO A 307 24.58 -7.29 -10.46
CA PRO A 307 24.55 -6.11 -9.62
C PRO A 307 23.98 -4.96 -10.43
N THR A 308 22.66 -4.98 -10.57
CA THR A 308 21.91 -3.87 -11.17
C THR A 308 21.90 -2.81 -10.10
N THR A 309 22.58 -1.72 -10.37
CA THR A 309 22.46 -0.43 -9.72
C THR A 309 21.07 -0.32 -9.09
N THR A 310 21.03 -0.26 -7.78
CA THR A 310 19.83 -0.09 -6.98
C THR A 310 19.08 1.15 -7.51
N ALA A 311 18.22 0.96 -8.48
CA ALA A 311 17.18 1.93 -8.78
C ALA A 311 16.25 1.86 -7.58
N ALA A 312 16.30 2.92 -6.78
CA ALA A 312 15.49 3.11 -5.60
C ALA A 312 14.04 2.70 -5.92
N THR A 313 13.63 1.62 -5.31
CA THR A 313 12.21 1.25 -5.22
C THR A 313 11.57 2.30 -4.33
N VAL A 314 10.76 3.14 -4.92
CA VAL A 314 9.89 4.11 -4.24
C VAL A 314 8.54 3.47 -4.02
#